data_c232d8265b39a56b1fcafa8d354e83c0
#
_entry.id   c232d8265b39a56b1fcafa8d354e83c0
#
_cell.length_a   1.000
_cell.length_b   1.000
_cell.length_c   1.000
_cell.angle_alpha   90.00
_cell.angle_beta   90.00
_cell.angle_gamma   90.00
#
_symmetry.space_group_name_H-M   'P 1'
#
loop_
_entity.id
_entity.type
_entity.pdbx_description
1 polymer ?
#
loop_
_entity_poly.entity_id
_entity_poly.type
_entity_poly.pdbx_seq_one_letter_code
_entity_poly.pdbx_strand_id
1 'polypeptide(L)'
;STDVALCDGDIQVTSEGEIGGLPVRIPVIDIHTVGAGGGSIAAVDLGGSLRVGPQSAGADPGPACYGRGGRLPTVTDANLVLGRLPAERFLGGQMALDAAASEAALARLATTAGLASTADLSAVQVAALGVVQIANAHMERALRVISVARGHDPADFALLSFGGAGGLHACDLARALGVRTVIVPPGASTLSAFGMLVADVVKDYVQTVML
;
A
#
# COMPACT_ATOMS: atom_id res chain seq x y z
N SER A 1 -3.81 1.64 -3.52
CA SER A 1 -3.07 2.80 -2.99
C SER A 1 -2.78 2.62 -1.51
N THR A 2 -1.81 3.37 -1.02
CA THR A 2 -1.52 3.55 0.39
C THR A 2 -1.54 5.05 0.66
N ASP A 3 -2.32 5.43 1.65
CA ASP A 3 -2.44 6.80 2.12
C ASP A 3 -1.68 6.91 3.44
N VAL A 4 -0.85 7.93 3.56
CA VAL A 4 -0.02 8.15 4.73
C VAL A 4 -0.22 9.58 5.26
N ALA A 5 -0.34 9.70 6.58
CA ALA A 5 -0.43 10.96 7.28
C ALA A 5 0.43 10.91 8.55
N LEU A 6 0.90 12.07 9.01
CA LEU A 6 1.60 12.20 10.26
C LEU A 6 0.69 12.89 11.27
N CYS A 7 0.67 12.38 12.50
CA CYS A 7 -0.04 12.97 13.63
C CYS A 7 0.98 13.22 14.75
N ASP A 8 1.13 14.47 15.13
CA ASP A 8 1.97 14.91 16.24
C ASP A 8 1.13 15.72 17.23
N GLY A 9 0.35 14.97 18.03
CA GLY A 9 -0.66 15.52 18.93
C GLY A 9 -1.98 15.88 18.22
N ASP A 10 -1.91 16.56 17.08
CA ASP A 10 -3.05 16.96 16.27
C ASP A 10 -2.96 16.46 14.83
N ILE A 11 -4.11 16.40 14.16
CA ILE A 11 -4.19 16.11 12.73
C ILE A 11 -3.60 17.29 11.96
N GLN A 12 -2.58 17.03 11.16
CA GLN A 12 -1.95 18.05 10.33
C GLN A 12 -2.87 18.44 9.18
N VAL A 13 -3.00 19.74 8.95
CA VAL A 13 -3.84 20.33 7.90
C VAL A 13 -2.96 21.15 6.98
N THR A 14 -3.20 21.08 5.69
CA THR A 14 -2.54 21.89 4.65
C THR A 14 -3.57 22.65 3.82
N SER A 15 -3.20 23.82 3.32
CA SER A 15 -3.96 24.58 2.31
C SER A 15 -3.32 24.47 0.91
N GLU A 16 -2.34 23.60 0.74
CA GLU A 16 -1.62 23.38 -0.52
C GLU A 16 -2.12 22.12 -1.26
N GLY A 17 -3.42 21.84 -1.17
CA GLY A 17 -4.03 20.71 -1.85
C GLY A 17 -4.13 20.91 -3.37
N GLU A 18 -4.06 19.82 -4.12
CA GLU A 18 -4.29 19.80 -5.56
C GLU A 18 -5.26 18.67 -5.90
N ILE A 19 -6.26 18.98 -6.73
CA ILE A 19 -7.22 17.99 -7.24
C ILE A 19 -7.26 18.10 -8.76
N GLY A 20 -6.87 17.03 -9.45
CA GLY A 20 -6.88 16.98 -10.91
C GLY A 20 -6.01 18.04 -11.59
N GLY A 21 -4.88 18.43 -11.00
CA GLY A 21 -3.98 19.47 -11.49
C GLY A 21 -4.41 20.89 -11.14
N LEU A 22 -5.51 21.05 -10.38
CA LEU A 22 -6.01 22.35 -9.95
C LEU A 22 -5.71 22.58 -8.47
N PRO A 23 -5.12 23.74 -8.09
CA PRO A 23 -4.84 24.06 -6.70
C PRO A 23 -6.14 24.26 -5.91
N VAL A 24 -6.25 23.60 -4.77
CA VAL A 24 -7.37 23.73 -3.83
C VAL A 24 -6.83 24.39 -2.56
N ARG A 25 -7.26 25.64 -2.30
CA ARG A 25 -6.79 26.45 -1.17
C ARG A 25 -7.77 26.45 0.00
N ILE A 26 -8.32 25.28 0.32
CA ILE A 26 -9.11 25.08 1.55
C ILE A 26 -8.30 24.21 2.50
N PRO A 27 -8.50 24.30 3.81
CA PRO A 27 -7.86 23.41 4.76
C PRO A 27 -8.27 21.95 4.48
N VAL A 28 -7.31 21.09 4.20
CA VAL A 28 -7.51 19.64 4.02
C VAL A 28 -6.53 18.88 4.91
N ILE A 29 -6.89 17.69 5.34
CA ILE A 29 -5.97 16.82 6.07
C ILE A 29 -4.77 16.55 5.17
N ASP A 30 -3.57 16.71 5.73
CA ASP A 30 -2.33 16.51 5.01
C ASP A 30 -2.05 15.01 4.83
N ILE A 31 -2.50 14.48 3.72
CA ILE A 31 -2.35 13.07 3.33
C ILE A 31 -1.49 12.99 2.07
N HIS A 32 -0.49 12.12 2.10
CA HIS A 32 0.28 11.77 0.91
C HIS A 32 -0.12 10.38 0.43
N THR A 33 -0.55 10.27 -0.83
CA THR A 33 -1.04 9.03 -1.45
C THR A 33 -0.01 8.48 -2.42
N VAL A 34 0.24 7.18 -2.35
CA VAL A 34 1.09 6.47 -3.30
C VAL A 34 0.33 5.32 -3.96
N GLY A 35 0.54 5.13 -5.26
CA GLY A 35 -0.06 4.05 -6.05
C GLY A 35 0.57 2.67 -5.77
N ALA A 36 0.76 2.34 -4.50
CA ALA A 36 1.26 1.05 -4.05
C ALA A 36 0.27 0.43 -3.05
N GLY A 37 -0.12 -0.82 -3.26
CA GLY A 37 -1.08 -1.53 -2.42
C GLY A 37 -1.30 -2.95 -2.91
N GLY A 38 -2.21 -3.69 -2.30
CA GLY A 38 -2.44 -5.11 -2.59
C GLY A 38 -2.75 -5.40 -4.07
N GLY A 39 -3.52 -4.53 -4.73
CA GLY A 39 -3.88 -4.68 -6.15
C GLY A 39 -2.82 -4.17 -7.13
N SER A 40 -1.70 -3.60 -6.69
CA SER A 40 -0.66 -3.08 -7.58
C SER A 40 -0.08 -4.21 -8.43
N ILE A 41 -0.11 -4.00 -9.75
CA ILE A 41 0.34 -4.98 -10.75
C ILE A 41 1.87 -4.96 -10.82
N ALA A 42 2.46 -6.16 -10.83
CA ALA A 42 3.89 -6.33 -11.09
C ALA A 42 4.11 -6.68 -12.57
N ALA A 43 5.10 -6.05 -13.18
CA ALA A 43 5.46 -6.24 -14.58
C ALA A 43 6.97 -6.02 -14.78
N VAL A 44 7.47 -6.44 -15.92
CA VAL A 44 8.84 -6.14 -16.36
C VAL A 44 8.77 -5.04 -17.40
N ASP A 45 9.55 -3.99 -17.22
CA ASP A 45 9.62 -2.89 -18.17
C ASP A 45 10.47 -3.24 -19.40
N LEU A 46 10.52 -2.33 -20.38
CA LEU A 46 11.29 -2.51 -21.61
C LEU A 46 12.80 -2.67 -21.37
N GLY A 47 13.30 -2.21 -20.24
CA GLY A 47 14.69 -2.36 -19.82
C GLY A 47 14.99 -3.65 -19.05
N GLY A 48 13.99 -4.53 -18.88
CA GLY A 48 14.13 -5.79 -18.13
C GLY A 48 14.00 -5.63 -16.61
N SER A 49 13.66 -4.44 -16.11
CA SER A 49 13.53 -4.18 -14.67
C SER A 49 12.13 -4.52 -14.15
N LEU A 50 12.08 -5.15 -12.98
CA LEU A 50 10.84 -5.41 -12.29
C LEU A 50 10.23 -4.09 -11.78
N ARG A 51 8.93 -3.89 -12.05
CA ARG A 51 8.13 -2.74 -11.65
C ARG A 51 6.88 -3.18 -10.91
N VAL A 52 6.42 -2.37 -9.96
CA VAL A 52 5.19 -2.62 -9.20
C VAL A 52 4.36 -1.33 -9.16
N GLY A 53 3.14 -1.39 -9.71
CA GLY A 53 2.30 -0.21 -9.87
C GLY A 53 2.83 0.78 -10.94
N PRO A 54 2.25 1.98 -11.03
CA PRO A 54 1.09 2.46 -10.28
C PRO A 54 -0.25 1.82 -10.71
N GLN A 55 -0.27 1.02 -11.80
CA GLN A 55 -1.47 0.34 -12.26
C GLN A 55 -1.93 -0.68 -11.22
N SER A 56 -3.25 -0.74 -11.04
CA SER A 56 -3.91 -1.68 -10.13
C SER A 56 -4.84 -2.60 -10.89
N ALA A 57 -4.90 -3.86 -10.48
CA ALA A 57 -5.87 -4.82 -10.97
C ALA A 57 -7.31 -4.53 -10.46
N GLY A 58 -7.45 -3.61 -9.52
CA GLY A 58 -8.73 -3.30 -8.89
C GLY A 58 -9.28 -4.49 -8.09
N ALA A 59 -10.60 -4.53 -7.95
CA ALA A 59 -11.32 -5.64 -7.33
C ALA A 59 -11.93 -6.60 -8.38
N ASP A 60 -12.11 -6.13 -9.60
CA ASP A 60 -12.62 -6.87 -10.75
C ASP A 60 -11.81 -6.48 -12.00
N PRO A 61 -11.11 -7.44 -12.65
CA PRO A 61 -10.99 -8.86 -12.26
C PRO A 61 -10.17 -9.08 -10.98
N GLY A 62 -9.39 -8.09 -10.51
CA GLY A 62 -8.57 -8.15 -9.33
C GLY A 62 -7.29 -8.98 -9.47
N PRO A 63 -6.61 -9.27 -8.35
CA PRO A 63 -5.49 -10.21 -8.25
C PRO A 63 -5.80 -11.56 -8.86
N ALA A 64 -4.79 -12.26 -9.37
CA ALA A 64 -4.95 -13.58 -9.98
C ALA A 64 -5.61 -14.58 -9.00
N CYS A 65 -5.26 -14.50 -7.72
CA CYS A 65 -5.82 -15.36 -6.67
C CYS A 65 -7.31 -15.14 -6.39
N TYR A 66 -7.94 -14.08 -6.91
CA TYR A 66 -9.37 -13.86 -6.67
C TYR A 66 -10.26 -14.80 -7.52
N GLY A 67 -9.69 -15.47 -8.53
CA GLY A 67 -10.43 -16.39 -9.39
C GLY A 67 -11.49 -15.73 -10.28
N ARG A 68 -11.39 -14.41 -10.49
CA ARG A 68 -12.35 -13.59 -11.28
C ARG A 68 -11.83 -13.27 -12.69
N GLY A 69 -10.87 -14.06 -13.18
CA GLY A 69 -10.28 -13.87 -14.52
C GLY A 69 -9.04 -12.95 -14.54
N GLY A 70 -8.58 -12.44 -13.40
CA GLY A 70 -7.30 -11.75 -13.26
C GLY A 70 -6.14 -12.70 -13.61
N ARG A 71 -5.16 -12.19 -14.38
CA ARG A 71 -4.01 -13.00 -14.84
C ARG A 71 -2.68 -12.35 -14.54
N LEU A 72 -2.68 -11.06 -14.22
CA LEU A 72 -1.46 -10.33 -13.92
C LEU A 72 -1.09 -10.51 -12.44
N PRO A 73 0.20 -10.72 -12.14
CA PRO A 73 0.65 -10.84 -10.76
C PRO A 73 0.52 -9.50 -10.03
N THR A 74 0.07 -9.55 -8.79
CA THR A 74 -0.09 -8.38 -7.93
C THR A 74 0.67 -8.55 -6.63
N VAL A 75 0.73 -7.48 -5.82
CA VAL A 75 1.27 -7.54 -4.45
C VAL A 75 0.49 -8.54 -3.58
N THR A 76 -0.83 -8.68 -3.77
CA THR A 76 -1.64 -9.69 -3.08
C THR A 76 -1.19 -11.10 -3.44
N ASP A 77 -0.99 -11.38 -4.73
CA ASP A 77 -0.48 -12.69 -5.19
C ASP A 77 0.89 -13.00 -4.61
N ALA A 78 1.77 -12.00 -4.56
CA ALA A 78 3.10 -12.13 -3.98
C ALA A 78 3.05 -12.46 -2.47
N ASN A 79 2.22 -11.76 -1.70
CA ASN A 79 2.04 -12.03 -0.28
C ASN A 79 1.43 -13.42 -0.02
N LEU A 80 0.52 -13.89 -0.90
CA LEU A 80 -0.06 -15.23 -0.81
C LEU A 80 1.01 -16.30 -1.02
N VAL A 81 1.82 -16.20 -2.09
CA VAL A 81 2.89 -17.16 -2.39
C VAL A 81 3.98 -17.17 -1.31
N LEU A 82 4.24 -16.05 -0.66
CA LEU A 82 5.18 -15.95 0.46
C LEU A 82 4.58 -16.43 1.80
N GLY A 83 3.32 -16.90 1.82
CA GLY A 83 2.65 -17.37 3.03
C GLY A 83 2.32 -16.27 4.05
N ARG A 84 2.41 -14.99 3.65
CA ARG A 84 2.04 -13.85 4.50
C ARG A 84 0.52 -13.65 4.59
N LEU A 85 -0.22 -14.14 3.61
CA LEU A 85 -1.66 -14.08 3.51
C LEU A 85 -2.23 -15.51 3.48
N PRO A 86 -2.99 -15.96 4.49
CA PRO A 86 -3.59 -17.30 4.50
C PRO A 86 -4.76 -17.38 3.52
N ALA A 87 -4.72 -18.36 2.61
CA ALA A 87 -5.68 -18.49 1.52
C ALA A 87 -7.14 -18.67 2.00
N GLU A 88 -7.32 -19.42 3.10
CA GLU A 88 -8.66 -19.82 3.59
C GLU A 88 -9.29 -18.76 4.50
N ARG A 89 -8.55 -17.72 4.91
CA ARG A 89 -9.01 -16.73 5.89
C ARG A 89 -9.29 -15.35 5.31
N PHE A 90 -9.22 -15.23 3.99
CA PHE A 90 -9.46 -13.95 3.35
C PHE A 90 -10.92 -13.50 3.52
N LEU A 91 -11.13 -12.24 3.82
CA LEU A 91 -12.46 -11.66 4.17
C LEU A 91 -13.17 -12.46 5.28
N GLY A 92 -12.46 -12.86 6.32
CA GLY A 92 -13.03 -13.65 7.40
C GLY A 92 -13.46 -15.07 6.99
N GLY A 93 -12.85 -15.63 5.92
CA GLY A 93 -13.18 -16.93 5.38
C GLY A 93 -14.32 -16.93 4.35
N GLN A 94 -14.84 -15.74 3.99
CA GLN A 94 -15.90 -15.64 2.99
C GLN A 94 -15.42 -15.84 1.56
N MET A 95 -14.11 -15.76 1.34
CA MET A 95 -13.49 -15.94 0.02
C MET A 95 -12.20 -16.76 0.18
N ALA A 96 -12.15 -17.91 -0.48
CA ALA A 96 -10.91 -18.67 -0.62
C ALA A 96 -10.07 -18.08 -1.77
N LEU A 97 -8.77 -17.95 -1.57
CA LEU A 97 -7.84 -17.47 -2.58
C LEU A 97 -7.23 -18.64 -3.35
N ASP A 98 -7.11 -18.50 -4.67
CA ASP A 98 -6.47 -19.48 -5.56
C ASP A 98 -4.95 -19.30 -5.56
N ALA A 99 -4.26 -20.08 -4.73
CA ALA A 99 -2.81 -20.05 -4.63
C ALA A 99 -2.13 -20.49 -5.95
N ALA A 100 -2.73 -21.46 -6.67
CA ALA A 100 -2.19 -21.95 -7.93
C ALA A 100 -2.22 -20.87 -9.02
N ALA A 101 -3.27 -20.04 -9.06
CA ALA A 101 -3.36 -18.90 -9.97
C ALA A 101 -2.27 -17.85 -9.67
N SER A 102 -1.99 -17.57 -8.38
CA SER A 102 -0.89 -16.67 -7.97
C SER A 102 0.47 -17.23 -8.38
N GLU A 103 0.73 -18.51 -8.11
CA GLU A 103 1.98 -19.16 -8.51
C GLU A 103 2.19 -19.11 -10.02
N ALA A 104 1.15 -19.41 -10.81
CA ALA A 104 1.21 -19.35 -12.27
C ALA A 104 1.47 -17.92 -12.78
N ALA A 105 0.88 -16.90 -12.16
CA ALA A 105 1.10 -15.50 -12.53
C ALA A 105 2.53 -15.06 -12.22
N LEU A 106 3.06 -15.39 -11.05
CA LEU A 106 4.42 -15.06 -10.62
C LEU A 106 5.47 -15.89 -11.36
N ALA A 107 5.18 -17.12 -11.77
CA ALA A 107 6.07 -17.93 -12.60
C ALA A 107 6.30 -17.27 -13.97
N ARG A 108 5.24 -16.75 -14.60
CA ARG A 108 5.36 -15.97 -15.85
C ARG A 108 6.21 -14.71 -15.64
N LEU A 109 6.00 -14.00 -14.55
CA LEU A 109 6.81 -12.81 -14.20
C LEU A 109 8.27 -13.18 -14.01
N ALA A 110 8.57 -14.25 -13.25
CA ALA A 110 9.93 -14.74 -13.02
C ALA A 110 10.64 -15.07 -14.34
N THR A 111 9.95 -15.79 -15.24
CA THR A 111 10.48 -16.12 -16.57
C THR A 111 10.78 -14.87 -17.39
N THR A 112 9.85 -13.91 -17.43
CA THR A 112 10.01 -12.66 -18.19
C THR A 112 11.13 -11.80 -17.63
N ALA A 113 11.31 -11.78 -16.30
CA ALA A 113 12.38 -11.04 -15.62
C ALA A 113 13.72 -11.78 -15.60
N GLY A 114 13.81 -13.00 -16.13
CA GLY A 114 15.02 -13.80 -16.09
C GLY A 114 15.48 -14.21 -14.69
N LEU A 115 14.53 -14.31 -13.73
CA LEU A 115 14.85 -14.64 -12.35
C LEU A 115 15.06 -16.16 -12.21
N ALA A 116 16.13 -16.53 -11.49
CA ALA A 116 16.46 -17.91 -11.19
C ALA A 116 16.18 -18.24 -9.72
N SER A 117 16.03 -19.52 -9.43
CA SER A 117 16.00 -20.04 -8.07
C SER A 117 17.33 -19.79 -7.36
N THR A 118 17.29 -19.56 -6.07
CA THR A 118 18.46 -19.52 -5.17
C THR A 118 18.56 -20.85 -4.40
N ALA A 119 19.52 -20.95 -3.47
CA ALA A 119 19.64 -22.12 -2.60
C ALA A 119 18.38 -22.36 -1.75
N ASP A 120 17.70 -21.26 -1.33
CA ASP A 120 16.61 -21.31 -0.36
C ASP A 120 15.24 -20.99 -0.96
N LEU A 121 15.18 -20.36 -2.16
CA LEU A 121 13.96 -19.87 -2.77
C LEU A 121 13.81 -20.32 -4.22
N SER A 122 12.62 -20.74 -4.60
CA SER A 122 12.26 -20.97 -5.99
C SER A 122 12.21 -19.63 -6.77
N ALA A 123 12.33 -19.68 -8.09
CA ALA A 123 12.23 -18.48 -8.95
C ALA A 123 10.91 -17.72 -8.73
N VAL A 124 9.81 -18.41 -8.44
CA VAL A 124 8.50 -17.84 -8.11
C VAL A 124 8.57 -17.06 -6.80
N GLN A 125 9.20 -17.63 -5.78
CA GLN A 125 9.37 -16.94 -4.49
C GLN A 125 10.35 -15.76 -4.59
N VAL A 126 11.39 -15.85 -5.41
CA VAL A 126 12.30 -14.74 -5.70
C VAL A 126 11.54 -13.59 -6.36
N ALA A 127 10.67 -13.88 -7.34
CA ALA A 127 9.80 -12.88 -7.97
C ALA A 127 8.84 -12.26 -6.97
N ALA A 128 8.17 -13.09 -6.15
CA ALA A 128 7.24 -12.62 -5.13
C ALA A 128 7.93 -11.70 -4.10
N LEU A 129 9.12 -12.07 -3.64
CA LEU A 129 9.91 -11.24 -2.72
C LEU A 129 10.30 -9.90 -3.35
N GLY A 130 10.75 -9.91 -4.61
CA GLY A 130 11.05 -8.68 -5.36
C GLY A 130 9.85 -7.75 -5.49
N VAL A 131 8.67 -8.31 -5.78
CA VAL A 131 7.41 -7.54 -5.84
C VAL A 131 7.10 -6.86 -4.51
N VAL A 132 7.20 -7.60 -3.39
CA VAL A 132 6.95 -7.03 -2.06
C VAL A 132 7.99 -5.98 -1.68
N GLN A 133 9.27 -6.21 -1.99
CA GLN A 133 10.34 -5.25 -1.71
C GLN A 133 10.14 -3.93 -2.46
N ILE A 134 9.75 -3.97 -3.74
CA ILE A 134 9.47 -2.76 -4.53
C ILE A 134 8.24 -2.03 -3.98
N ALA A 135 7.16 -2.75 -3.63
CA ALA A 135 6.00 -2.16 -3.00
C ALA A 135 6.36 -1.46 -1.67
N ASN A 136 7.18 -2.12 -0.83
CA ASN A 136 7.67 -1.55 0.42
C ASN A 136 8.51 -0.29 0.18
N ALA A 137 9.37 -0.26 -0.84
CA ALA A 137 10.18 0.92 -1.17
C ALA A 137 9.31 2.12 -1.59
N HIS A 138 8.21 1.88 -2.31
CA HIS A 138 7.23 2.94 -2.64
C HIS A 138 6.52 3.47 -1.39
N MET A 139 6.07 2.58 -0.50
CA MET A 139 5.40 2.96 0.74
C MET A 139 6.36 3.67 1.71
N GLU A 140 7.62 3.19 1.84
CA GLU A 140 8.66 3.83 2.63
C GLU A 140 8.93 5.26 2.16
N ARG A 141 9.05 5.45 0.84
CA ARG A 141 9.23 6.79 0.28
C ARG A 141 8.08 7.72 0.64
N ALA A 142 6.83 7.23 0.58
CA ALA A 142 5.67 8.02 0.96
C ALA A 142 5.72 8.43 2.45
N LEU A 143 6.10 7.50 3.34
CA LEU A 143 6.28 7.79 4.76
C LEU A 143 7.41 8.81 5.01
N ARG A 144 8.52 8.74 4.26
CA ARG A 144 9.60 9.72 4.35
C ARG A 144 9.19 11.11 3.87
N VAL A 145 8.29 11.22 2.91
CA VAL A 145 7.76 12.51 2.43
C VAL A 145 6.99 13.24 3.54
N ILE A 146 6.19 12.53 4.33
CA ILE A 146 5.42 13.15 5.41
C ILE A 146 6.19 13.29 6.72
N SER A 147 7.34 12.66 6.86
CA SER A 147 8.18 12.71 8.07
C SER A 147 9.52 13.40 7.82
N VAL A 148 10.49 12.70 7.27
CA VAL A 148 11.87 13.18 7.09
C VAL A 148 11.94 14.49 6.28
N ALA A 149 11.18 14.56 5.17
CA ALA A 149 11.15 15.77 4.33
C ALA A 149 10.55 16.98 5.05
N ARG A 150 9.84 16.76 6.16
CA ARG A 150 9.23 17.79 7.02
C ARG A 150 9.98 18.01 8.33
N GLY A 151 11.14 17.37 8.49
CA GLY A 151 11.99 17.54 9.67
C GLY A 151 11.66 16.66 10.85
N HIS A 152 10.77 15.67 10.69
CA HIS A 152 10.45 14.71 11.73
C HIS A 152 11.30 13.43 11.59
N ASP A 153 11.84 12.92 12.69
CA ASP A 153 12.47 11.60 12.72
C ASP A 153 11.39 10.50 12.89
N PRO A 154 11.22 9.59 11.93
CA PRO A 154 10.26 8.50 12.07
C PRO A 154 10.47 7.64 13.32
N ALA A 155 11.68 7.55 13.85
CA ALA A 155 12.01 6.78 15.04
C ALA A 155 11.33 7.31 16.32
N ASP A 156 10.91 8.57 16.32
CA ASP A 156 10.20 9.21 17.45
C ASP A 156 8.69 8.89 17.45
N PHE A 157 8.19 8.24 16.38
CA PHE A 157 6.77 7.95 16.20
C PHE A 157 6.47 6.45 16.29
N ALA A 158 5.20 6.13 16.47
CA ALA A 158 4.67 4.79 16.25
C ALA A 158 4.02 4.70 14.85
N LEU A 159 4.15 3.56 14.19
CA LEU A 159 3.48 3.29 12.92
C LEU A 159 2.09 2.69 13.19
N LEU A 160 1.04 3.45 12.96
CA LEU A 160 -0.34 2.97 13.01
C LEU A 160 -0.71 2.39 11.65
N SER A 161 -1.03 1.10 11.59
CA SER A 161 -1.43 0.41 10.36
C SER A 161 -2.90 0.02 10.40
N PHE A 162 -3.65 0.46 9.40
CA PHE A 162 -5.07 0.14 9.22
C PHE A 162 -5.45 0.06 7.74
N GLY A 163 -6.69 -0.36 7.46
CA GLY A 163 -7.19 -0.58 6.10
C GLY A 163 -6.98 -2.02 5.62
N GLY A 164 -6.77 -2.21 4.32
CA GLY A 164 -6.69 -3.53 3.69
C GLY A 164 -5.33 -4.20 3.83
N ALA A 165 -4.47 -4.09 2.80
CA ALA A 165 -3.21 -4.82 2.71
C ALA A 165 -2.05 -4.21 3.54
N GLY A 166 -2.21 -2.98 4.07
CA GLY A 166 -1.13 -2.24 4.75
C GLY A 166 -0.47 -3.02 5.89
N GLY A 167 -1.25 -3.78 6.67
CA GLY A 167 -0.73 -4.59 7.77
C GLY A 167 0.31 -5.63 7.37
N LEU A 168 0.26 -6.14 6.14
CA LEU A 168 1.23 -7.10 5.61
C LEU A 168 2.64 -6.49 5.40
N HIS A 169 2.72 -5.17 5.31
CA HIS A 169 3.94 -4.41 5.06
C HIS A 169 4.46 -3.68 6.29
N ALA A 170 3.62 -3.47 7.31
CA ALA A 170 3.88 -2.58 8.43
C ALA A 170 5.20 -2.89 9.19
N CYS A 171 5.49 -4.16 9.44
CA CYS A 171 6.73 -4.54 10.15
C CYS A 171 8.00 -4.29 9.31
N ASP A 172 7.93 -4.52 7.99
CA ASP A 172 9.06 -4.26 7.10
C ASP A 172 9.30 -2.75 6.99
N LEU A 173 8.23 -1.94 6.89
CA LEU A 173 8.29 -0.48 6.85
C LEU A 173 8.82 0.10 8.17
N ALA A 174 8.34 -0.39 9.30
CA ALA A 174 8.83 0.03 10.61
C ALA A 174 10.34 -0.22 10.76
N ARG A 175 10.81 -1.40 10.32
CA ARG A 175 12.24 -1.75 10.34
C ARG A 175 13.06 -0.83 9.45
N ALA A 176 12.59 -0.54 8.23
CA ALA A 176 13.29 0.33 7.27
C ALA A 176 13.37 1.79 7.75
N LEU A 177 12.38 2.25 8.52
CA LEU A 177 12.30 3.62 9.06
C LEU A 177 12.88 3.76 10.47
N GLY A 178 13.31 2.67 11.12
CA GLY A 178 13.76 2.70 12.50
C GLY A 178 12.63 2.88 13.53
N VAL A 179 11.38 2.75 13.12
CA VAL A 179 10.21 2.83 14.01
C VAL A 179 10.17 1.60 14.91
N ARG A 180 10.06 1.82 16.21
CA ARG A 180 10.12 0.74 17.23
C ARG A 180 8.77 0.11 17.55
N THR A 181 7.69 0.84 17.28
CA THR A 181 6.33 0.43 17.67
C THR A 181 5.41 0.43 16.46
N VAL A 182 4.77 -0.72 16.22
CA VAL A 182 3.70 -0.86 15.22
C VAL A 182 2.39 -1.10 15.96
N ILE A 183 1.39 -0.31 15.66
CA ILE A 183 0.05 -0.40 16.26
C ILE A 183 -0.91 -0.89 15.18
N VAL A 184 -1.61 -1.98 15.46
CA VAL A 184 -2.72 -2.47 14.64
C VAL A 184 -3.97 -2.48 15.52
N PRO A 185 -4.88 -1.54 15.36
CA PRO A 185 -6.05 -1.42 16.23
C PRO A 185 -7.06 -2.54 15.96
N PRO A 186 -7.89 -2.88 16.96
CA PRO A 186 -9.07 -3.69 16.72
C PRO A 186 -9.94 -3.04 15.63
N GLY A 187 -10.42 -3.84 14.65
CA GLY A 187 -11.19 -3.31 13.54
C GLY A 187 -10.37 -2.49 12.53
N ALA A 188 -9.06 -2.71 12.42
CA ALA A 188 -8.19 -1.99 11.50
C ALA A 188 -8.74 -1.91 10.06
N SER A 189 -9.39 -2.97 9.56
CA SER A 189 -9.98 -3.00 8.22
C SER A 189 -11.15 -2.04 8.01
N THR A 190 -11.83 -1.62 9.08
CA THR A 190 -13.00 -0.73 9.06
C THR A 190 -12.75 0.62 9.72
N LEU A 191 -11.52 0.90 10.16
CA LEU A 191 -11.19 2.09 10.91
C LEU A 191 -11.49 3.38 10.12
N SER A 192 -11.25 3.39 8.81
CA SER A 192 -11.59 4.54 7.95
C SER A 192 -13.10 4.81 7.92
N ALA A 193 -13.93 3.76 7.83
CA ALA A 193 -15.38 3.91 7.88
C ALA A 193 -15.85 4.41 9.26
N PHE A 194 -15.24 3.92 10.34
CA PHE A 194 -15.50 4.42 11.68
C PHE A 194 -15.14 5.91 11.80
N GLY A 195 -13.95 6.31 11.27
CA GLY A 195 -13.54 7.71 11.24
C GLY A 195 -14.57 8.61 10.53
N MET A 196 -15.14 8.16 9.42
CA MET A 196 -16.21 8.91 8.72
C MET A 196 -17.49 9.07 9.55
N LEU A 197 -17.81 8.08 10.38
CA LEU A 197 -19.02 8.14 11.24
C LEU A 197 -18.86 9.13 12.40
N VAL A 198 -17.65 9.34 12.89
CA VAL A 198 -17.37 10.20 14.06
C VAL A 198 -16.80 11.58 13.67
N ALA A 199 -16.52 11.80 12.38
CA ALA A 199 -15.99 13.06 11.90
C ALA A 199 -17.05 14.17 11.96
N ASP A 200 -16.63 15.35 12.41
CA ASP A 200 -17.48 16.54 12.39
C ASP A 200 -17.72 17.03 10.95
N VAL A 201 -18.89 17.61 10.71
CA VAL A 201 -19.19 18.29 9.46
C VAL A 201 -18.67 19.73 9.54
N VAL A 202 -17.52 19.96 8.91
CA VAL A 202 -16.90 21.29 8.85
C VAL A 202 -17.25 21.95 7.52
N LYS A 203 -17.63 23.24 7.58
CA LYS A 203 -17.86 24.10 6.40
C LYS A 203 -17.00 25.34 6.51
N ASP A 204 -16.08 25.50 5.58
CA ASP A 204 -15.22 26.67 5.48
C ASP A 204 -15.88 27.74 4.59
N TYR A 205 -15.88 28.97 5.06
CA TYR A 205 -16.34 30.13 4.29
C TYR A 205 -15.17 31.11 4.15
N VAL A 206 -14.76 31.39 2.93
CA VAL A 206 -13.68 32.34 2.63
C VAL A 206 -14.22 33.50 1.82
N GLN A 207 -13.96 34.73 2.29
CA GLN A 207 -14.30 35.96 1.59
C GLN A 207 -13.07 36.84 1.48
N THR A 208 -12.74 37.28 0.27
CA THR A 208 -11.72 38.28 0.05
C THR A 208 -12.27 39.67 0.37
N VAL A 209 -11.64 40.39 1.28
CA VAL A 209 -11.95 41.79 1.59
C VAL A 209 -10.79 42.63 1.05
N MET A 210 -11.06 43.46 0.05
CA MET A 210 -10.12 44.49 -0.40
C MET A 210 -10.38 45.76 0.39
N LEU A 211 -9.42 46.15 1.25
CA LEU A 211 -9.37 47.41 2.00
C LEU A 211 -8.46 48.39 1.27
#